data_0a44f845f3082ae88c55b52aabd90e99
#
_entry.id   0a44f845f3082ae88c55b52aabd90e99
#
_cell.length_a   1.000
_cell.length_b   1.000
_cell.length_c   1.000
_cell.angle_alpha   90.00
_cell.angle_beta   90.00
_cell.angle_gamma   90.00
#
_symmetry.space_group_name_H-M   'P 1'
#
loop_
_entity.id
_entity.type
_entity.pdbx_description
1 polymer ?
#
loop_
_entity_poly.entity_id
_entity_poly.type
_entity_poly.pdbx_seq_one_letter_code
_entity_poly.pdbx_strand_id
1 'polypeptide(L)'
;MAAKELKFREEARGAMLKGVNTLANAVRVTLGPKGRNVVLGKKYGSPVITKDGVTVAKEIELKDKYENMGAQMVREVAVRTNDTAGDGTTTATVLAQAIFREGVKNVTAGANPMSLQRGIQMATEAVVAELQRISKPVKNKEDLMNVASVSANNDREIGKLISEAMEQVGKDGVVTVEEARTLQTELEIVEGMQFDRGYLSPYFVTNAERMEAVLDEPLILLHEKKISAMRDLLPILEQAAGGGRPLLIVAEDIDGDALATLVVNKLRGTIKVCAVKAPAFGDRRKAILEDLAILTGARVITEDLGVKLENVELADLGSAKRVIVDKDTTTVVEGGGDRKSIQGRVATIRKQIEDSTSDYDREKLQERLAKLAGGVAVVKVGAATETAMKEIKMRVEDALNATKAAAQEGTVVGGGIALLRGAKALDKISSDELDVQTGINLVRRALEEPLRRIAENAGLDGAVVVGKVEELKGNKGFNAATGAYEDLVAAGIIDPTKVVRTALQNAASIAGLLLTTDAAITDAPEPKKGAPQMAGGGEDYDY
;
A
#
# COMPACT_ATOMS: atom_id res chain seq x y z
N MET A 1 -9.90 -4.90 -35.81
CA MET A 1 -10.23 -4.22 -34.53
C MET A 1 -11.64 -4.63 -34.16
N ALA A 2 -11.93 -4.94 -32.89
CA ALA A 2 -13.29 -5.21 -32.43
C ALA A 2 -14.14 -3.93 -32.57
N ALA A 3 -15.43 -4.08 -32.91
CA ALA A 3 -16.36 -2.96 -32.94
C ALA A 3 -16.45 -2.30 -31.55
N LYS A 4 -16.66 -1.00 -31.51
CA LYS A 4 -16.80 -0.23 -30.27
C LYS A 4 -18.25 0.22 -30.08
N GLU A 5 -18.68 0.21 -28.83
CA GLU A 5 -19.94 0.78 -28.39
C GLU A 5 -19.67 2.05 -27.59
N LEU A 6 -20.45 3.08 -27.82
CA LEU A 6 -20.24 4.40 -27.21
C LEU A 6 -21.50 4.85 -26.46
N LYS A 7 -21.28 5.43 -25.28
CA LYS A 7 -22.30 6.18 -24.52
C LYS A 7 -21.82 7.60 -24.29
N PHE A 8 -22.74 8.54 -24.28
CA PHE A 8 -22.43 9.96 -24.18
C PHE A 8 -23.15 10.59 -22.99
N ARG A 9 -22.56 11.68 -22.50
CA ARG A 9 -23.18 12.62 -21.55
C ARG A 9 -23.81 11.91 -20.34
N GLU A 10 -25.09 12.17 -20.11
CA GLU A 10 -25.84 11.69 -18.95
C GLU A 10 -25.94 10.16 -18.91
N GLU A 11 -26.09 9.49 -20.08
CA GLU A 11 -26.15 8.04 -20.15
C GLU A 11 -24.81 7.39 -19.71
N ALA A 12 -23.68 7.96 -20.15
CA ALA A 12 -22.36 7.50 -19.75
C ALA A 12 -22.13 7.73 -18.24
N ARG A 13 -22.37 8.96 -17.75
CA ARG A 13 -22.20 9.28 -16.33
C ARG A 13 -23.13 8.49 -15.42
N GLY A 14 -24.40 8.30 -15.83
CA GLY A 14 -25.38 7.51 -15.08
C GLY A 14 -24.97 6.04 -14.94
N ALA A 15 -24.47 5.42 -16.00
CA ALA A 15 -23.97 4.05 -15.95
C ALA A 15 -22.72 3.94 -15.03
N MET A 16 -21.75 4.85 -15.20
CA MET A 16 -20.57 4.89 -14.32
C MET A 16 -20.96 5.13 -12.85
N LEU A 17 -21.93 5.98 -12.56
CA LEU A 17 -22.40 6.22 -11.19
C LEU A 17 -22.98 4.97 -10.53
N LYS A 18 -23.68 4.12 -11.29
CA LYS A 18 -24.15 2.83 -10.78
C LYS A 18 -22.98 1.95 -10.38
N GLY A 19 -21.94 1.87 -11.21
CA GLY A 19 -20.73 1.11 -10.91
C GLY A 19 -20.00 1.62 -9.66
N VAL A 20 -19.81 2.95 -9.57
CA VAL A 20 -19.27 3.62 -8.39
C VAL A 20 -20.05 3.26 -7.13
N ASN A 21 -21.39 3.36 -7.20
CA ASN A 21 -22.26 3.04 -6.07
C ASN A 21 -22.19 1.56 -5.68
N THR A 22 -22.15 0.65 -6.64
CA THR A 22 -22.07 -0.79 -6.39
C THR A 22 -20.80 -1.13 -5.62
N LEU A 23 -19.64 -0.66 -6.08
CA LEU A 23 -18.37 -0.89 -5.41
C LEU A 23 -18.32 -0.21 -4.04
N ALA A 24 -18.63 1.08 -3.96
CA ALA A 24 -18.55 1.82 -2.72
C ALA A 24 -19.53 1.29 -1.65
N ASN A 25 -20.69 0.81 -2.03
CA ASN A 25 -21.64 0.19 -1.10
C ASN A 25 -21.13 -1.12 -0.50
N ALA A 26 -20.35 -1.90 -1.27
CA ALA A 26 -19.73 -3.11 -0.75
C ALA A 26 -18.56 -2.79 0.20
N VAL A 27 -17.78 -1.75 -0.12
CA VAL A 27 -16.61 -1.36 0.68
C VAL A 27 -17.01 -0.64 1.98
N ARG A 28 -17.95 0.31 1.93
CA ARG A 28 -18.32 1.17 3.07
C ARG A 28 -18.82 0.43 4.32
N VAL A 29 -19.32 -0.81 4.17
CA VAL A 29 -19.80 -1.61 5.30
C VAL A 29 -18.71 -1.99 6.28
N THR A 30 -17.44 -1.90 5.86
CA THR A 30 -16.26 -2.21 6.67
C THR A 30 -15.80 -1.04 7.55
N LEU A 31 -16.31 0.19 7.31
CA LEU A 31 -15.81 1.41 7.93
C LEU A 31 -16.14 1.51 9.42
N GLY A 32 -15.15 1.83 10.22
CA GLY A 32 -15.25 2.14 11.64
C GLY A 32 -15.30 0.92 12.56
N PRO A 33 -15.33 1.12 13.90
CA PRO A 33 -15.19 0.04 14.88
C PRO A 33 -16.32 -0.99 14.85
N LYS A 34 -17.52 -0.61 14.39
CA LYS A 34 -18.66 -1.51 14.17
C LYS A 34 -18.84 -1.91 12.70
N GLY A 35 -17.84 -1.65 11.86
CA GLY A 35 -17.77 -2.14 10.49
C GLY A 35 -17.81 -3.68 10.45
N ARG A 36 -18.38 -4.22 9.38
CA ARG A 36 -18.62 -5.67 9.22
C ARG A 36 -17.65 -6.25 8.19
N ASN A 37 -17.42 -7.55 8.30
CA ASN A 37 -16.64 -8.29 7.34
C ASN A 37 -17.41 -8.43 6.02
N VAL A 38 -16.65 -8.46 4.93
CA VAL A 38 -17.10 -8.87 3.60
C VAL A 38 -16.54 -10.25 3.29
N VAL A 39 -17.36 -11.13 2.73
CA VAL A 39 -16.95 -12.48 2.31
C VAL A 39 -16.72 -12.47 0.80
N LEU A 40 -15.51 -12.82 0.38
CA LEU A 40 -15.09 -12.87 -1.02
C LEU A 40 -15.02 -14.32 -1.48
N GLY A 41 -15.84 -14.68 -2.48
CA GLY A 41 -15.82 -16.01 -3.09
C GLY A 41 -14.58 -16.17 -3.99
N LYS A 42 -13.86 -17.27 -3.82
CA LYS A 42 -12.74 -17.63 -4.71
C LYS A 42 -13.16 -18.76 -5.65
N LYS A 43 -12.64 -18.76 -6.89
CA LYS A 43 -12.86 -19.87 -7.85
C LYS A 43 -12.28 -21.19 -7.33
N TYR A 44 -11.18 -21.12 -6.60
CA TYR A 44 -10.47 -22.25 -6.00
C TYR A 44 -10.08 -21.87 -4.56
N GLY A 45 -10.19 -22.81 -3.62
CA GLY A 45 -9.88 -22.61 -2.21
C GLY A 45 -11.05 -22.08 -1.38
N SER A 46 -10.78 -21.74 -0.12
CA SER A 46 -11.78 -21.21 0.82
C SER A 46 -12.09 -19.74 0.53
N PRO A 47 -13.33 -19.28 0.81
CA PRO A 47 -13.67 -17.87 0.77
C PRO A 47 -12.75 -17.04 1.68
N VAL A 48 -12.42 -15.83 1.26
CA VAL A 48 -11.66 -14.87 2.08
C VAL A 48 -12.65 -13.98 2.83
N ILE A 49 -12.40 -13.79 4.12
CA ILE A 49 -13.15 -12.86 4.97
C ILE A 49 -12.23 -11.69 5.29
N THR A 50 -12.69 -10.47 5.02
CA THR A 50 -11.87 -9.27 5.22
C THR A 50 -12.71 -8.05 5.59
N LYS A 51 -12.06 -7.08 6.26
CA LYS A 51 -12.54 -5.71 6.44
C LYS A 51 -11.72 -4.69 5.64
N ASP A 52 -10.64 -5.12 5.01
CA ASP A 52 -9.80 -4.24 4.20
C ASP A 52 -10.53 -3.79 2.93
N GLY A 53 -10.65 -2.46 2.78
CA GLY A 53 -11.39 -1.84 1.69
C GLY A 53 -10.75 -2.07 0.32
N VAL A 54 -9.43 -2.08 0.20
CA VAL A 54 -8.76 -2.30 -1.09
C VAL A 54 -8.91 -3.74 -1.55
N THR A 55 -8.83 -4.70 -0.66
CA THR A 55 -9.06 -6.12 -0.97
C THR A 55 -10.48 -6.35 -1.48
N VAL A 56 -11.49 -5.74 -0.82
CA VAL A 56 -12.88 -5.79 -1.31
C VAL A 56 -13.01 -5.12 -2.67
N ALA A 57 -12.42 -3.94 -2.86
CA ALA A 57 -12.52 -3.19 -4.12
C ALA A 57 -11.89 -3.93 -5.30
N LYS A 58 -10.78 -4.65 -5.10
CA LYS A 58 -10.08 -5.43 -6.13
C LYS A 58 -10.90 -6.60 -6.67
N GLU A 59 -11.76 -7.21 -5.84
CA GLU A 59 -12.57 -8.38 -6.24
C GLU A 59 -13.86 -8.01 -6.97
N ILE A 60 -14.23 -6.73 -7.02
CA ILE A 60 -15.49 -6.31 -7.65
C ILE A 60 -15.28 -6.08 -9.14
N GLU A 61 -15.95 -6.92 -9.95
CA GLU A 61 -16.07 -6.80 -11.39
C GLU A 61 -17.53 -6.91 -11.81
N LEU A 62 -18.01 -5.96 -12.61
CA LEU A 62 -19.42 -5.87 -13.00
C LEU A 62 -19.62 -6.36 -14.43
N LYS A 63 -20.78 -6.97 -14.70
CA LYS A 63 -21.12 -7.51 -16.02
C LYS A 63 -21.32 -6.43 -17.07
N ASP A 64 -21.98 -5.34 -16.70
CA ASP A 64 -22.12 -4.18 -17.58
C ASP A 64 -20.78 -3.45 -17.70
N LYS A 65 -20.28 -3.30 -18.91
CA LYS A 65 -18.95 -2.74 -19.16
C LYS A 65 -18.84 -1.26 -18.76
N TYR A 66 -19.91 -0.49 -18.89
CA TYR A 66 -19.94 0.93 -18.51
C TYR A 66 -20.06 1.11 -17.00
N GLU A 67 -20.87 0.29 -16.32
CA GLU A 67 -20.91 0.26 -14.86
C GLU A 67 -19.54 -0.19 -14.32
N ASN A 68 -18.91 -1.18 -14.97
CA ASN A 68 -17.59 -1.66 -14.58
C ASN A 68 -16.50 -0.59 -14.70
N MET A 69 -16.56 0.29 -15.72
CA MET A 69 -15.64 1.44 -15.81
C MET A 69 -15.74 2.33 -14.55
N GLY A 70 -16.96 2.65 -14.10
CA GLY A 70 -17.16 3.42 -12.87
C GLY A 70 -16.61 2.71 -11.63
N ALA A 71 -16.85 1.41 -11.50
CA ALA A 71 -16.29 0.58 -10.42
C ALA A 71 -14.75 0.58 -10.46
N GLN A 72 -14.14 0.38 -11.64
CA GLN A 72 -12.69 0.38 -11.81
C GLN A 72 -12.05 1.71 -11.43
N MET A 73 -12.68 2.85 -11.74
CA MET A 73 -12.16 4.16 -11.36
C MET A 73 -12.14 4.35 -9.84
N VAL A 74 -13.17 3.89 -9.12
CA VAL A 74 -13.16 3.95 -7.64
C VAL A 74 -12.23 2.90 -7.04
N ARG A 75 -12.07 1.74 -7.67
CA ARG A 75 -11.03 0.78 -7.30
C ARG A 75 -9.64 1.42 -7.37
N GLU A 76 -9.36 2.23 -8.40
CA GLU A 76 -8.09 2.96 -8.52
C GLU A 76 -7.89 3.93 -7.35
N VAL A 77 -8.94 4.59 -6.85
CA VAL A 77 -8.86 5.42 -5.64
C VAL A 77 -8.38 4.62 -4.45
N ALA A 78 -8.96 3.43 -4.21
CA ALA A 78 -8.57 2.57 -3.11
C ALA A 78 -7.13 2.07 -3.25
N VAL A 79 -6.73 1.63 -4.45
CA VAL A 79 -5.37 1.15 -4.74
C VAL A 79 -4.34 2.25 -4.53
N ARG A 80 -4.55 3.45 -5.12
CA ARG A 80 -3.62 4.59 -4.95
C ARG A 80 -3.48 5.03 -3.51
N THR A 81 -4.57 4.98 -2.75
CA THR A 81 -4.53 5.32 -1.32
C THR A 81 -3.73 4.29 -0.53
N ASN A 82 -3.92 3.01 -0.83
CA ASN A 82 -3.12 1.93 -0.26
C ASN A 82 -1.63 2.10 -0.58
N ASP A 83 -1.28 2.33 -1.85
CA ASP A 83 0.11 2.47 -2.30
C ASP A 83 0.84 3.66 -1.65
N THR A 84 0.11 4.74 -1.33
CA THR A 84 0.70 5.98 -0.80
C THR A 84 0.73 6.01 0.73
N ALA A 85 -0.33 5.52 1.38
CA ALA A 85 -0.53 5.65 2.82
C ALA A 85 -0.69 4.31 3.55
N GLY A 86 -0.93 3.22 2.83
CA GLY A 86 -1.08 1.86 3.36
C GLY A 86 -2.35 1.63 4.18
N ASP A 87 -3.22 2.64 4.30
CA ASP A 87 -4.48 2.60 5.04
C ASP A 87 -5.44 3.68 4.48
N GLY A 88 -6.68 3.75 4.98
CA GLY A 88 -7.69 4.76 4.61
C GLY A 88 -8.42 4.48 3.30
N THR A 89 -8.31 3.29 2.74
CA THR A 89 -8.88 2.88 1.44
C THR A 89 -10.41 2.96 1.43
N THR A 90 -11.06 2.57 2.53
CA THR A 90 -12.51 2.67 2.71
C THR A 90 -12.97 4.12 2.77
N THR A 91 -12.26 4.97 3.53
CA THR A 91 -12.56 6.41 3.62
C THR A 91 -12.44 7.08 2.25
N ALA A 92 -11.37 6.78 1.49
CA ALA A 92 -11.16 7.31 0.15
C ALA A 92 -12.29 6.90 -0.81
N THR A 93 -12.73 5.65 -0.76
CA THR A 93 -13.84 5.12 -1.55
C THR A 93 -15.16 5.82 -1.23
N VAL A 94 -15.45 6.06 0.06
CA VAL A 94 -16.66 6.78 0.51
C VAL A 94 -16.64 8.23 0.05
N LEU A 95 -15.50 8.92 0.18
CA LEU A 95 -15.34 10.29 -0.30
C LEU A 95 -15.49 10.39 -1.82
N ALA A 96 -14.90 9.49 -2.59
CA ALA A 96 -15.02 9.46 -4.04
C ALA A 96 -16.48 9.27 -4.49
N GLN A 97 -17.20 8.33 -3.86
CA GLN A 97 -18.63 8.13 -4.09
C GLN A 97 -19.42 9.41 -3.80
N ALA A 98 -19.16 10.06 -2.67
CA ALA A 98 -19.89 11.25 -2.26
C ALA A 98 -19.67 12.41 -3.23
N ILE A 99 -18.41 12.71 -3.57
CA ILE A 99 -18.04 13.78 -4.50
C ILE A 99 -18.66 13.52 -5.88
N PHE A 100 -18.51 12.31 -6.42
CA PHE A 100 -19.03 11.99 -7.73
C PHE A 100 -20.55 12.00 -7.78
N ARG A 101 -21.24 11.42 -6.78
CA ARG A 101 -22.70 11.40 -6.67
C ARG A 101 -23.31 12.81 -6.63
N GLU A 102 -22.77 13.69 -5.78
CA GLU A 102 -23.24 15.07 -5.69
C GLU A 102 -22.85 15.88 -6.94
N GLY A 103 -21.68 15.64 -7.50
CA GLY A 103 -21.23 16.27 -8.75
C GLY A 103 -22.12 15.94 -9.93
N VAL A 104 -22.49 14.68 -10.14
CA VAL A 104 -23.39 14.26 -11.23
C VAL A 104 -24.74 14.96 -11.15
N LYS A 105 -25.30 15.16 -9.94
CA LYS A 105 -26.57 15.91 -9.78
C LYS A 105 -26.46 17.34 -10.30
N ASN A 106 -25.34 18.01 -9.99
CA ASN A 106 -25.12 19.40 -10.42
C ASN A 106 -24.84 19.48 -11.93
N VAL A 107 -24.07 18.56 -12.51
CA VAL A 107 -23.85 18.51 -13.97
C VAL A 107 -25.16 18.25 -14.72
N THR A 108 -26.00 17.34 -14.23
CA THR A 108 -27.33 17.06 -14.81
C THR A 108 -28.25 18.31 -14.70
N ALA A 109 -28.08 19.10 -13.64
CA ALA A 109 -28.78 20.38 -13.49
C ALA A 109 -28.22 21.54 -14.37
N GLY A 110 -27.17 21.29 -15.16
CA GLY A 110 -26.60 22.23 -16.12
C GLY A 110 -25.31 22.93 -15.68
N ALA A 111 -24.74 22.60 -14.53
CA ALA A 111 -23.46 23.16 -14.10
C ALA A 111 -22.30 22.68 -15.02
N ASN A 112 -21.35 23.59 -15.25
CA ASN A 112 -20.17 23.30 -16.05
C ASN A 112 -19.23 22.32 -15.29
N PRO A 113 -18.98 21.08 -15.80
CA PRO A 113 -18.18 20.10 -15.09
C PRO A 113 -16.72 20.52 -14.87
N MET A 114 -16.13 21.32 -15.78
CA MET A 114 -14.76 21.82 -15.63
C MET A 114 -14.65 22.85 -14.50
N SER A 115 -15.66 23.71 -14.36
CA SER A 115 -15.74 24.70 -13.28
C SER A 115 -16.00 24.03 -11.93
N LEU A 116 -16.87 23.00 -11.89
CA LEU A 116 -17.05 22.14 -10.71
C LEU A 116 -15.74 21.49 -10.29
N GLN A 117 -14.98 20.91 -11.25
CA GLN A 117 -13.69 20.28 -10.97
C GLN A 117 -12.68 21.27 -10.36
N ARG A 118 -12.61 22.52 -10.89
CA ARG A 118 -11.76 23.57 -10.29
C ARG A 118 -12.15 23.86 -8.85
N GLY A 119 -13.45 23.97 -8.57
CA GLY A 119 -13.96 24.17 -7.21
C GLY A 119 -13.63 23.02 -6.27
N ILE A 120 -13.75 21.78 -6.75
CA ILE A 120 -13.36 20.57 -5.99
C ILE A 120 -11.85 20.60 -5.67
N GLN A 121 -11.01 20.97 -6.63
CA GLN A 121 -9.57 21.08 -6.43
C GLN A 121 -9.23 22.16 -5.40
N MET A 122 -9.74 23.37 -5.55
CA MET A 122 -9.52 24.47 -4.59
C MET A 122 -9.95 24.08 -3.17
N ALA A 123 -11.10 23.43 -3.03
CA ALA A 123 -11.59 22.97 -1.73
C ALA A 123 -10.67 21.88 -1.13
N THR A 124 -10.24 20.93 -1.95
CA THR A 124 -9.33 19.87 -1.51
C THR A 124 -8.01 20.41 -1.00
N GLU A 125 -7.38 21.33 -1.74
CA GLU A 125 -6.14 21.98 -1.34
C GLU A 125 -6.28 22.73 -0.02
N ALA A 126 -7.37 23.48 0.16
CA ALA A 126 -7.64 24.23 1.39
C ALA A 126 -7.83 23.30 2.60
N VAL A 127 -8.57 22.20 2.44
CA VAL A 127 -8.79 21.22 3.51
C VAL A 127 -7.50 20.47 3.84
N VAL A 128 -6.71 20.10 2.85
CA VAL A 128 -5.40 19.43 3.06
C VAL A 128 -4.45 20.34 3.83
N ALA A 129 -4.35 21.62 3.46
CA ALA A 129 -3.55 22.59 4.20
C ALA A 129 -4.01 22.73 5.67
N GLU A 130 -5.32 22.73 5.91
CA GLU A 130 -5.87 22.78 7.27
C GLU A 130 -5.58 21.50 8.06
N LEU A 131 -5.71 20.31 7.45
CA LEU A 131 -5.34 19.03 8.08
C LEU A 131 -3.88 19.02 8.49
N GLN A 132 -2.97 19.50 7.65
CA GLN A 132 -1.55 19.62 7.96
C GLN A 132 -1.31 20.61 9.11
N ARG A 133 -2.03 21.74 9.13
CA ARG A 133 -1.94 22.77 10.16
C ARG A 133 -2.36 22.26 11.55
N ILE A 134 -3.43 21.45 11.61
CA ILE A 134 -3.95 20.90 12.88
C ILE A 134 -3.28 19.60 13.30
N SER A 135 -2.43 19.05 12.46
CA SER A 135 -1.66 17.84 12.73
C SER A 135 -0.77 18.01 13.95
N LYS A 136 -0.69 16.96 14.77
CA LYS A 136 0.18 16.90 15.93
C LYS A 136 1.24 15.83 15.73
N PRO A 137 2.53 16.12 15.91
CA PRO A 137 3.57 15.11 15.81
C PRO A 137 3.36 14.02 16.87
N VAL A 138 3.65 12.78 16.49
CA VAL A 138 3.68 11.65 17.43
C VAL A 138 4.82 11.85 18.42
N LYS A 139 4.52 11.82 19.71
CA LYS A 139 5.49 12.14 20.78
C LYS A 139 5.92 10.94 21.60
N ASN A 140 5.05 9.97 21.78
CA ASN A 140 5.24 8.87 22.70
C ASN A 140 4.72 7.55 22.17
N LYS A 141 5.03 6.46 22.87
CA LYS A 141 4.60 5.10 22.56
C LYS A 141 3.07 4.94 22.60
N GLU A 142 2.39 5.69 23.46
CA GLU A 142 0.94 5.63 23.62
C GLU A 142 0.22 6.17 22.36
N ASP A 143 0.73 7.24 21.74
CA ASP A 143 0.20 7.76 20.48
C ASP A 143 0.32 6.69 19.37
N LEU A 144 1.49 6.00 19.25
CA LEU A 144 1.69 4.92 18.28
C LEU A 144 0.74 3.74 18.55
N MET A 145 0.61 3.34 19.82
CA MET A 145 -0.31 2.27 20.22
C MET A 145 -1.76 2.62 19.86
N ASN A 146 -2.18 3.86 20.10
CA ASN A 146 -3.53 4.32 19.79
C ASN A 146 -3.79 4.31 18.28
N VAL A 147 -2.87 4.83 17.46
CA VAL A 147 -2.97 4.77 16.00
C VAL A 147 -3.08 3.33 15.51
N ALA A 148 -2.17 2.46 15.95
CA ALA A 148 -2.15 1.06 15.57
C ALA A 148 -3.44 0.34 16.00
N SER A 149 -3.94 0.61 17.22
CA SER A 149 -5.18 0.01 17.71
C SER A 149 -6.39 0.43 16.86
N VAL A 150 -6.51 1.72 16.53
CA VAL A 150 -7.64 2.24 15.73
C VAL A 150 -7.62 1.62 14.33
N SER A 151 -6.47 1.58 13.66
CA SER A 151 -6.32 0.97 12.35
C SER A 151 -6.57 -0.55 12.38
N ALA A 152 -6.20 -1.23 13.49
CA ALA A 152 -6.51 -2.65 13.71
C ALA A 152 -7.97 -2.90 14.19
N ASN A 153 -8.93 -2.04 13.87
CA ASN A 153 -10.33 -2.15 14.32
C ASN A 153 -10.53 -2.15 15.87
N ASN A 154 -9.80 -1.29 16.58
CA ASN A 154 -9.75 -1.17 18.04
C ASN A 154 -9.15 -2.38 18.77
N ASP A 155 -8.31 -3.15 18.11
CA ASP A 155 -7.55 -4.23 18.72
C ASP A 155 -6.32 -3.67 19.46
N ARG A 156 -6.43 -3.59 20.80
CA ARG A 156 -5.35 -3.05 21.65
C ARG A 156 -4.13 -3.96 21.74
N GLU A 157 -4.30 -5.27 21.54
CA GLU A 157 -3.18 -6.21 21.56
C GLU A 157 -2.30 -6.02 20.34
N ILE A 158 -2.90 -5.89 19.16
CA ILE A 158 -2.17 -5.52 17.94
C ILE A 158 -1.52 -4.14 18.11
N GLY A 159 -2.24 -3.15 18.67
CA GLY A 159 -1.70 -1.84 18.93
C GLY A 159 -0.46 -1.86 19.81
N LYS A 160 -0.48 -2.62 20.90
CA LYS A 160 0.65 -2.82 21.79
C LYS A 160 1.83 -3.48 21.08
N LEU A 161 1.57 -4.56 20.35
CA LEU A 161 2.58 -5.30 19.62
C LEU A 161 3.32 -4.43 18.61
N ILE A 162 2.59 -3.65 17.79
CA ILE A 162 3.18 -2.74 16.79
C ILE A 162 3.96 -1.62 17.46
N SER A 163 3.43 -1.03 18.53
CA SER A 163 4.15 0.03 19.26
C SER A 163 5.44 -0.47 19.90
N GLU A 164 5.46 -1.71 20.42
CA GLU A 164 6.66 -2.35 20.94
C GLU A 164 7.67 -2.65 19.81
N ALA A 165 7.21 -3.16 18.69
CA ALA A 165 8.05 -3.39 17.52
C ALA A 165 8.75 -2.10 17.06
N MET A 166 7.97 -1.02 16.89
CA MET A 166 8.49 0.29 16.45
C MET A 166 9.45 0.92 17.47
N GLU A 167 9.23 0.70 18.77
CA GLU A 167 10.13 1.18 19.81
C GLU A 167 11.49 0.45 19.77
N GLN A 168 11.48 -0.86 19.56
CA GLN A 168 12.70 -1.68 19.54
C GLN A 168 13.58 -1.41 18.33
N VAL A 169 12.99 -1.27 17.13
CA VAL A 169 13.75 -1.00 15.91
C VAL A 169 13.99 0.49 15.67
N GLY A 170 13.30 1.38 16.40
CA GLY A 170 13.40 2.84 16.24
C GLY A 170 12.58 3.39 15.07
N LYS A 171 12.69 4.72 14.86
CA LYS A 171 11.86 5.45 13.88
C LYS A 171 12.11 5.02 12.43
N ASP A 172 13.35 4.68 12.11
CA ASP A 172 13.79 4.26 10.77
C ASP A 172 13.92 2.74 10.66
N GLY A 173 13.52 2.02 11.71
CA GLY A 173 13.58 0.57 11.78
C GLY A 173 12.51 -0.11 10.92
N VAL A 174 12.79 -1.34 10.56
CA VAL A 174 11.93 -2.13 9.70
C VAL A 174 11.08 -3.09 10.53
N VAL A 175 9.77 -3.10 10.26
CA VAL A 175 8.85 -4.09 10.81
C VAL A 175 8.24 -4.86 9.64
N THR A 176 8.33 -6.19 9.69
CA THR A 176 7.72 -7.11 8.72
C THR A 176 6.67 -7.98 9.39
N VAL A 177 5.73 -8.50 8.61
CA VAL A 177 4.66 -9.36 9.10
C VAL A 177 4.73 -10.71 8.39
N GLU A 178 4.87 -11.78 9.17
CA GLU A 178 4.96 -13.15 8.68
C GLU A 178 3.86 -14.05 9.27
N GLU A 179 3.64 -15.17 8.62
CA GLU A 179 2.73 -16.19 9.11
C GLU A 179 3.47 -17.11 10.10
N ALA A 180 2.93 -17.26 11.31
CA ALA A 180 3.45 -18.19 12.29
C ALA A 180 2.96 -19.62 12.03
N ARG A 181 3.70 -20.59 12.54
CA ARG A 181 3.23 -21.98 12.63
C ARG A 181 2.52 -22.27 13.97
N THR A 182 2.53 -21.28 14.86
CA THR A 182 1.92 -21.34 16.19
C THR A 182 0.54 -20.70 16.20
N LEU A 183 -0.22 -20.91 17.27
CA LEU A 183 -1.54 -20.28 17.44
C LEU A 183 -1.44 -18.84 17.97
N GLN A 184 -0.30 -18.45 18.49
CA GLN A 184 -0.09 -17.13 19.12
C GLN A 184 0.67 -16.22 18.17
N THR A 185 0.33 -14.92 18.23
CA THR A 185 1.08 -13.87 17.54
C THR A 185 2.24 -13.44 18.42
N GLU A 186 3.45 -13.41 17.86
CA GLU A 186 4.69 -13.14 18.55
C GLU A 186 5.51 -12.06 17.84
N LEU A 187 6.30 -11.30 18.61
CA LEU A 187 7.27 -10.34 18.10
C LEU A 187 8.68 -10.91 18.29
N GLU A 188 9.44 -10.94 17.22
CA GLU A 188 10.85 -11.34 17.23
C GLU A 188 11.70 -10.25 16.60
N ILE A 189 12.86 -9.97 17.21
CA ILE A 189 13.85 -9.06 16.61
C ILE A 189 14.98 -9.92 16.05
N VAL A 190 15.26 -9.72 14.77
CA VAL A 190 16.29 -10.46 14.04
C VAL A 190 17.30 -9.51 13.41
N GLU A 191 18.50 -10.02 13.14
CA GLU A 191 19.49 -9.30 12.34
C GLU A 191 18.95 -9.07 10.93
N GLY A 192 18.98 -7.84 10.45
CA GLY A 192 18.44 -7.52 9.14
C GLY A 192 18.63 -6.07 8.76
N MET A 193 18.33 -5.75 7.50
CA MET A 193 18.49 -4.39 6.97
C MET A 193 17.54 -4.16 5.81
N GLN A 194 17.04 -2.92 5.69
CA GLN A 194 16.31 -2.46 4.52
C GLN A 194 17.08 -1.34 3.80
N PHE A 195 17.02 -1.34 2.47
CA PHE A 195 17.56 -0.25 1.66
C PHE A 195 16.59 0.15 0.53
N ASP A 196 16.71 1.41 0.10
CA ASP A 196 15.77 2.06 -0.83
C ASP A 196 16.13 1.73 -2.29
N ARG A 197 15.94 0.49 -2.68
CA ARG A 197 16.00 0.00 -4.06
C ARG A 197 15.08 -1.20 -4.20
N GLY A 198 14.15 -1.12 -5.14
CA GLY A 198 13.26 -2.21 -5.47
C GLY A 198 13.74 -3.04 -6.65
N TYR A 199 12.90 -3.97 -7.10
CA TYR A 199 13.21 -4.86 -8.22
C TYR A 199 13.37 -4.09 -9.54
N LEU A 200 14.30 -4.56 -10.38
CA LEU A 200 14.56 -3.98 -11.70
C LEU A 200 13.47 -4.30 -12.73
N SER A 201 12.63 -5.27 -12.46
CA SER A 201 11.52 -5.64 -13.34
C SER A 201 10.34 -6.18 -12.54
N PRO A 202 9.10 -5.76 -12.84
CA PRO A 202 7.90 -6.32 -12.22
C PRO A 202 7.74 -7.82 -12.47
N TYR A 203 8.39 -8.37 -13.47
CA TYR A 203 8.38 -9.80 -13.75
C TYR A 203 9.09 -10.64 -12.69
N PHE A 204 9.87 -10.05 -11.78
CA PHE A 204 10.45 -10.76 -10.63
C PHE A 204 9.44 -11.02 -9.52
N VAL A 205 8.30 -10.35 -9.51
CA VAL A 205 7.24 -10.49 -8.50
C VAL A 205 6.83 -11.97 -8.35
N THR A 206 6.73 -12.41 -7.10
CA THR A 206 6.25 -13.75 -6.72
C THR A 206 4.89 -13.69 -6.04
N ASN A 207 4.57 -12.55 -5.40
CA ASN A 207 3.28 -12.26 -4.80
C ASN A 207 2.60 -11.11 -5.57
N ALA A 208 1.70 -11.46 -6.48
CA ALA A 208 1.00 -10.48 -7.32
C ALA A 208 0.02 -9.57 -6.55
N GLU A 209 -0.51 -10.04 -5.42
CA GLU A 209 -1.45 -9.23 -4.61
C GLU A 209 -0.75 -8.02 -3.98
N ARG A 210 0.51 -8.19 -3.58
CA ARG A 210 1.34 -7.15 -2.95
C ARG A 210 2.36 -6.52 -3.88
N MET A 211 2.51 -7.06 -5.09
CA MET A 211 3.57 -6.67 -6.02
C MET A 211 4.98 -6.81 -5.39
N GLU A 212 5.22 -7.91 -4.68
CA GLU A 212 6.47 -8.21 -4.00
C GLU A 212 7.15 -9.45 -4.58
N ALA A 213 8.47 -9.45 -4.64
CA ALA A 213 9.28 -10.64 -4.84
C ALA A 213 9.76 -11.14 -3.47
N VAL A 214 9.22 -12.25 -3.01
CA VAL A 214 9.60 -12.91 -1.76
C VAL A 214 10.51 -14.09 -2.08
N LEU A 215 11.70 -14.10 -1.51
CA LEU A 215 12.71 -15.13 -1.67
C LEU A 215 12.99 -15.76 -0.31
N ASP A 216 12.64 -17.03 -0.12
CA ASP A 216 12.91 -17.78 1.10
C ASP A 216 14.24 -18.51 0.98
N GLU A 217 15.11 -18.38 1.98
CA GLU A 217 16.46 -18.94 2.06
C GLU A 217 17.34 -18.63 0.82
N PRO A 218 17.33 -17.35 0.32
CA PRO A 218 18.05 -17.03 -0.89
C PRO A 218 19.57 -17.07 -0.72
N LEU A 219 20.25 -17.29 -1.84
CA LEU A 219 21.63 -16.90 -2.04
C LEU A 219 21.67 -15.41 -2.42
N ILE A 220 22.71 -14.68 -2.01
CA ILE A 220 22.83 -13.24 -2.23
C ILE A 220 24.17 -12.94 -2.88
N LEU A 221 24.13 -12.44 -4.12
CA LEU A 221 25.28 -11.97 -4.86
C LEU A 221 25.39 -10.45 -4.72
N LEU A 222 26.54 -9.96 -4.23
CA LEU A 222 26.84 -8.52 -4.12
C LEU A 222 27.95 -8.15 -5.11
N HIS A 223 27.64 -7.31 -6.08
CA HIS A 223 28.57 -6.88 -7.11
C HIS A 223 28.67 -5.36 -7.18
N GLU A 224 29.89 -4.84 -7.22
CA GLU A 224 30.13 -3.38 -7.20
C GLU A 224 29.76 -2.69 -8.51
N LYS A 225 29.97 -3.37 -9.65
CA LYS A 225 29.80 -2.81 -10.99
C LYS A 225 28.48 -3.21 -11.65
N LYS A 226 28.24 -2.60 -12.79
CA LYS A 226 27.12 -2.92 -13.68
C LYS A 226 27.31 -4.28 -14.35
N ILE A 227 26.20 -5.03 -14.49
CA ILE A 227 26.18 -6.32 -15.16
C ILE A 227 25.29 -6.19 -16.42
N SER A 228 25.89 -6.29 -17.60
CA SER A 228 25.17 -6.19 -18.88
C SER A 228 25.24 -7.49 -19.69
N ALA A 229 26.30 -8.26 -19.53
CA ALA A 229 26.53 -9.49 -20.27
C ALA A 229 26.06 -10.72 -19.47
N MET A 230 25.17 -11.50 -20.02
CA MET A 230 24.68 -12.73 -19.38
C MET A 230 25.77 -13.77 -19.15
N ARG A 231 26.77 -13.82 -20.02
CA ARG A 231 27.90 -14.77 -19.93
C ARG A 231 28.59 -14.72 -18.57
N ASP A 232 28.70 -13.53 -17.96
CA ASP A 232 29.42 -13.33 -16.71
C ASP A 232 28.65 -13.90 -15.50
N LEU A 233 27.31 -14.03 -15.63
CA LEU A 233 26.42 -14.61 -14.60
C LEU A 233 26.17 -16.10 -14.76
N LEU A 234 26.44 -16.70 -15.94
CA LEU A 234 26.10 -18.08 -16.22
C LEU A 234 26.60 -19.07 -15.16
N PRO A 235 27.89 -19.04 -14.74
CA PRO A 235 28.41 -20.03 -13.80
C PRO A 235 27.65 -20.03 -12.46
N ILE A 236 27.33 -18.84 -11.95
CA ILE A 236 26.65 -18.73 -10.67
C ILE A 236 25.14 -19.06 -10.77
N LEU A 237 24.52 -18.78 -11.91
CA LEU A 237 23.14 -19.15 -12.14
C LEU A 237 22.95 -20.64 -12.27
N GLU A 238 23.88 -21.35 -12.93
CA GLU A 238 23.88 -22.81 -13.03
C GLU A 238 24.04 -23.46 -11.64
N GLN A 239 24.95 -22.94 -10.82
CA GLN A 239 25.16 -23.42 -9.46
C GLN A 239 23.92 -23.18 -8.57
N ALA A 240 23.32 -21.97 -8.62
CA ALA A 240 22.12 -21.64 -7.86
C ALA A 240 20.91 -22.49 -8.31
N ALA A 241 20.73 -22.66 -9.63
CA ALA A 241 19.66 -23.50 -10.19
C ALA A 241 19.82 -24.97 -9.76
N GLY A 242 21.06 -25.50 -9.79
CA GLY A 242 21.37 -26.88 -9.34
C GLY A 242 21.04 -27.11 -7.86
N GLY A 243 21.20 -26.10 -7.01
CA GLY A 243 20.83 -26.13 -5.59
C GLY A 243 19.35 -25.86 -5.30
N GLY A 244 18.55 -25.44 -6.29
CA GLY A 244 17.12 -25.10 -6.14
C GLY A 244 16.84 -23.89 -5.26
N ARG A 245 17.87 -23.17 -4.82
CA ARG A 245 17.75 -22.00 -3.96
C ARG A 245 17.48 -20.72 -4.78
N PRO A 246 16.63 -19.80 -4.30
CA PRO A 246 16.46 -18.50 -4.92
C PRO A 246 17.77 -17.70 -4.91
N LEU A 247 17.94 -16.80 -5.88
CA LEU A 247 19.10 -15.92 -5.97
C LEU A 247 18.65 -14.44 -5.99
N LEU A 248 19.17 -13.67 -5.05
CA LEU A 248 19.12 -12.21 -5.09
C LEU A 248 20.43 -11.68 -5.71
N ILE A 249 20.34 -10.82 -6.71
CA ILE A 249 21.49 -10.15 -7.29
C ILE A 249 21.40 -8.66 -6.96
N VAL A 250 22.40 -8.13 -6.26
CA VAL A 250 22.55 -6.72 -5.94
C VAL A 250 23.78 -6.19 -6.68
N ALA A 251 23.57 -5.33 -7.66
CA ALA A 251 24.67 -4.77 -8.46
C ALA A 251 24.45 -3.26 -8.70
N GLU A 252 25.48 -2.55 -9.15
CA GLU A 252 25.32 -1.13 -9.53
C GLU A 252 24.12 -0.91 -10.46
N ASP A 253 24.03 -1.73 -11.49
CA ASP A 253 22.90 -1.84 -12.40
C ASP A 253 22.92 -3.22 -13.07
N ILE A 254 21.76 -3.67 -13.55
CA ILE A 254 21.67 -4.87 -14.38
C ILE A 254 20.76 -4.53 -15.55
N ASP A 255 21.29 -4.61 -16.76
CA ASP A 255 20.56 -4.26 -17.97
C ASP A 255 20.86 -5.19 -19.16
N GLY A 256 20.41 -4.79 -20.35
CA GLY A 256 20.70 -5.49 -21.60
C GLY A 256 20.33 -6.97 -21.56
N ASP A 257 21.22 -7.81 -22.10
CA ASP A 257 21.01 -9.25 -22.21
C ASP A 257 20.95 -9.95 -20.85
N ALA A 258 21.65 -9.44 -19.85
CA ALA A 258 21.64 -9.99 -18.50
C ALA A 258 20.24 -9.89 -17.89
N LEU A 259 19.63 -8.70 -17.86
CA LEU A 259 18.28 -8.49 -17.30
C LEU A 259 17.23 -9.27 -18.09
N ALA A 260 17.26 -9.20 -19.42
CA ALA A 260 16.30 -9.90 -20.28
C ALA A 260 16.32 -11.42 -20.04
N THR A 261 17.52 -12.00 -19.93
CA THR A 261 17.68 -13.43 -19.72
C THR A 261 17.25 -13.86 -18.30
N LEU A 262 17.55 -13.06 -17.28
CA LEU A 262 17.06 -13.32 -15.91
C LEU A 262 15.52 -13.34 -15.87
N VAL A 263 14.86 -12.37 -16.50
CA VAL A 263 13.39 -12.30 -16.59
C VAL A 263 12.82 -13.51 -17.32
N VAL A 264 13.38 -13.87 -18.50
CA VAL A 264 12.89 -15.02 -19.28
C VAL A 264 13.04 -16.33 -18.50
N ASN A 265 14.17 -16.56 -17.86
CA ASN A 265 14.40 -17.80 -17.09
C ASN A 265 13.50 -17.86 -15.83
N LYS A 266 13.26 -16.72 -15.18
CA LYS A 266 12.29 -16.64 -14.06
C LYS A 266 10.87 -16.97 -14.54
N LEU A 267 10.43 -16.41 -15.66
CA LEU A 267 9.10 -16.69 -16.24
C LEU A 267 8.93 -18.15 -16.66
N ARG A 268 9.99 -18.78 -17.15
CA ARG A 268 10.02 -20.22 -17.47
C ARG A 268 10.08 -21.11 -16.23
N GLY A 269 10.27 -20.54 -15.03
CA GLY A 269 10.42 -21.29 -13.79
C GLY A 269 11.76 -22.06 -13.68
N THR A 270 12.72 -21.79 -14.56
CA THR A 270 14.04 -22.44 -14.55
C THR A 270 14.86 -22.00 -13.34
N ILE A 271 14.78 -20.74 -12.96
CA ILE A 271 15.44 -20.16 -11.79
C ILE A 271 14.49 -19.27 -10.99
N LYS A 272 14.67 -19.25 -9.68
CA LYS A 272 14.01 -18.28 -8.80
C LYS A 272 15.00 -17.14 -8.56
N VAL A 273 14.81 -16.00 -9.20
CA VAL A 273 15.76 -14.88 -9.14
C VAL A 273 15.05 -13.55 -9.00
N CYS A 274 15.69 -12.63 -8.28
CA CYS A 274 15.34 -11.22 -8.26
C CYS A 274 16.62 -10.39 -8.41
N ALA A 275 16.55 -9.30 -9.16
CA ALA A 275 17.64 -8.39 -9.41
C ALA A 275 17.27 -6.98 -8.95
N VAL A 276 18.17 -6.34 -8.18
CA VAL A 276 18.00 -5.00 -7.62
C VAL A 276 19.25 -4.16 -7.82
N LYS A 277 19.08 -2.83 -7.84
CA LYS A 277 20.25 -1.92 -7.85
C LYS A 277 20.83 -1.79 -6.45
N ALA A 278 22.15 -1.69 -6.38
CA ALA A 278 22.83 -1.32 -5.15
C ALA A 278 22.44 0.10 -4.71
N PRO A 279 22.22 0.35 -3.41
CA PRO A 279 21.87 1.67 -2.91
C PRO A 279 23.04 2.63 -2.95
N ALA A 280 22.76 3.94 -3.02
CA ALA A 280 23.73 5.05 -3.09
C ALA A 280 24.63 5.03 -4.33
N PHE A 281 25.71 5.83 -4.32
CA PHE A 281 26.66 6.01 -5.43
C PHE A 281 28.07 6.14 -4.88
N GLY A 282 29.09 5.80 -5.72
CA GLY A 282 30.50 5.96 -5.39
C GLY A 282 30.90 5.22 -4.11
N ASP A 283 31.72 5.85 -3.26
CA ASP A 283 32.24 5.24 -2.03
C ASP A 283 31.16 4.86 -1.02
N ARG A 284 30.02 5.57 -1.02
CA ARG A 284 28.88 5.21 -0.18
C ARG A 284 28.25 3.91 -0.61
N ARG A 285 28.15 3.63 -1.91
CA ARG A 285 27.67 2.34 -2.42
C ARG A 285 28.58 1.22 -1.95
N LYS A 286 29.92 1.39 -2.07
CA LYS A 286 30.90 0.42 -1.57
C LYS A 286 30.68 0.13 -0.09
N ALA A 287 30.54 1.17 0.72
CA ALA A 287 30.34 1.03 2.16
C ALA A 287 29.04 0.32 2.54
N ILE A 288 27.92 0.54 1.80
CA ILE A 288 26.66 -0.14 2.05
C ILE A 288 26.72 -1.60 1.54
N LEU A 289 27.37 -1.86 0.40
CA LEU A 289 27.61 -3.24 -0.06
C LEU A 289 28.44 -4.04 0.95
N GLU A 290 29.43 -3.42 1.60
CA GLU A 290 30.18 -4.04 2.70
C GLU A 290 29.30 -4.31 3.94
N ASP A 291 28.39 -3.38 4.29
CA ASP A 291 27.45 -3.58 5.38
C ASP A 291 26.52 -4.78 5.09
N LEU A 292 26.01 -4.88 3.85
CA LEU A 292 25.23 -6.01 3.37
C LEU A 292 26.04 -7.32 3.37
N ALA A 293 27.32 -7.26 2.95
CA ALA A 293 28.19 -8.41 2.94
C ALA A 293 28.38 -8.98 4.36
N ILE A 294 28.66 -8.11 5.32
CA ILE A 294 28.82 -8.51 6.74
C ILE A 294 27.50 -9.06 7.30
N LEU A 295 26.37 -8.44 6.97
CA LEU A 295 25.04 -8.87 7.41
C LEU A 295 24.68 -10.26 6.87
N THR A 296 25.00 -10.55 5.61
CA THR A 296 24.57 -11.76 4.90
C THR A 296 25.63 -12.87 4.87
N GLY A 297 26.86 -12.56 5.31
CA GLY A 297 28.00 -13.45 5.18
C GLY A 297 28.54 -13.55 3.75
N ALA A 298 28.19 -12.59 2.87
CA ALA A 298 28.67 -12.52 1.49
C ALA A 298 30.07 -11.91 1.41
N ARG A 299 30.67 -12.08 0.23
CA ARG A 299 31.80 -11.29 -0.22
C ARG A 299 31.37 -10.32 -1.29
N VAL A 300 31.77 -9.05 -1.18
CA VAL A 300 31.53 -8.07 -2.26
C VAL A 300 32.46 -8.42 -3.42
N ILE A 301 31.89 -8.67 -4.58
CA ILE A 301 32.65 -8.94 -5.81
C ILE A 301 33.08 -7.62 -6.42
N THR A 302 34.37 -7.32 -6.32
CA THR A 302 34.97 -6.09 -6.84
C THR A 302 36.25 -6.42 -7.62
N GLU A 303 36.53 -5.66 -8.66
CA GLU A 303 37.77 -5.81 -9.43
C GLU A 303 39.00 -5.41 -8.61
N ASP A 304 38.86 -4.53 -7.63
CA ASP A 304 39.93 -4.12 -6.73
C ASP A 304 40.50 -5.33 -5.95
N LEU A 305 39.71 -6.36 -5.72
CA LEU A 305 40.12 -7.62 -5.12
C LEU A 305 40.56 -8.67 -6.16
N GLY A 306 40.58 -8.33 -7.44
CA GLY A 306 40.99 -9.24 -8.52
C GLY A 306 39.97 -10.36 -8.80
N VAL A 307 38.75 -10.31 -8.23
CA VAL A 307 37.72 -11.32 -8.42
C VAL A 307 36.80 -10.90 -9.57
N LYS A 308 36.81 -11.68 -10.65
CA LYS A 308 35.88 -11.52 -11.76
C LYS A 308 34.57 -12.24 -11.47
N LEU A 309 33.45 -11.70 -11.98
CA LEU A 309 32.12 -12.27 -11.78
C LEU A 309 32.00 -13.73 -12.28
N GLU A 310 32.70 -14.06 -13.38
CA GLU A 310 32.76 -15.41 -13.96
C GLU A 310 33.43 -16.47 -13.05
N ASN A 311 34.20 -16.04 -12.04
CA ASN A 311 34.93 -16.90 -11.10
C ASN A 311 34.31 -16.95 -9.70
N VAL A 312 33.07 -16.45 -9.55
CA VAL A 312 32.36 -16.44 -8.25
C VAL A 312 31.88 -17.84 -7.94
N GLU A 313 32.14 -18.28 -6.72
CA GLU A 313 31.69 -19.57 -6.19
C GLU A 313 30.55 -19.40 -5.18
N LEU A 314 29.82 -20.47 -4.86
CA LEU A 314 28.75 -20.43 -3.87
C LEU A 314 29.24 -19.96 -2.48
N ALA A 315 30.50 -20.19 -2.16
CA ALA A 315 31.11 -19.73 -0.92
C ALA A 315 31.26 -18.21 -0.81
N ASP A 316 31.30 -17.50 -1.94
CA ASP A 316 31.33 -16.03 -1.98
C ASP A 316 29.96 -15.38 -1.81
N LEU A 317 28.89 -16.17 -1.96
CA LEU A 317 27.52 -15.70 -1.83
C LEU A 317 27.09 -15.65 -0.37
N GLY A 318 26.34 -14.60 -0.05
CA GLY A 318 25.66 -14.51 1.23
C GLY A 318 24.36 -15.30 1.27
N SER A 319 23.75 -15.30 2.43
CA SER A 319 22.44 -15.91 2.66
C SER A 319 21.59 -15.07 3.61
N ALA A 320 20.30 -15.29 3.59
CA ALA A 320 19.35 -14.79 4.57
C ALA A 320 18.24 -15.81 4.73
N LYS A 321 17.46 -15.73 5.80
CA LYS A 321 16.25 -16.53 5.95
C LYS A 321 15.19 -16.12 4.95
N ARG A 322 15.04 -14.80 4.73
CA ARG A 322 14.09 -14.23 3.76
C ARG A 322 14.60 -12.92 3.20
N VAL A 323 14.27 -12.66 1.93
CA VAL A 323 14.40 -11.35 1.32
C VAL A 323 13.06 -10.96 0.70
N ILE A 324 12.61 -9.73 0.97
CA ILE A 324 11.39 -9.15 0.44
C ILE A 324 11.78 -7.94 -0.40
N VAL A 325 11.39 -7.94 -1.68
CA VAL A 325 11.68 -6.84 -2.61
C VAL A 325 10.37 -6.32 -3.18
N ASP A 326 10.07 -5.07 -2.91
CA ASP A 326 8.97 -4.35 -3.56
C ASP A 326 9.49 -3.44 -4.69
N LYS A 327 8.66 -2.54 -5.20
CA LYS A 327 9.05 -1.62 -6.27
C LYS A 327 10.08 -0.56 -5.83
N ASP A 328 10.17 -0.27 -4.54
CA ASP A 328 10.93 0.85 -3.99
C ASP A 328 12.03 0.38 -3.01
N THR A 329 11.82 -0.74 -2.33
CA THR A 329 12.71 -1.19 -1.25
C THR A 329 13.09 -2.68 -1.35
N THR A 330 14.23 -3.01 -0.71
CA THR A 330 14.68 -4.39 -0.48
C THR A 330 14.95 -4.59 1.01
N THR A 331 14.29 -5.57 1.61
CA THR A 331 14.43 -5.93 3.03
C THR A 331 15.10 -7.31 3.15
N VAL A 332 16.23 -7.36 3.82
CA VAL A 332 16.92 -8.60 4.21
C VAL A 332 16.52 -8.92 5.64
N VAL A 333 15.92 -10.09 5.86
CA VAL A 333 15.46 -10.57 7.17
C VAL A 333 16.32 -11.74 7.59
N GLU A 334 16.90 -11.66 8.77
CA GLU A 334 17.75 -12.69 9.36
C GLU A 334 18.90 -13.11 8.41
N GLY A 335 19.84 -12.14 8.22
CA GLY A 335 21.04 -12.37 7.40
C GLY A 335 21.94 -13.44 8.00
N GLY A 336 22.58 -14.24 7.12
CA GLY A 336 23.45 -15.36 7.51
C GLY A 336 24.85 -14.97 7.99
N GLY A 337 25.10 -13.67 8.21
CA GLY A 337 26.39 -13.17 8.71
C GLY A 337 26.66 -13.46 10.18
N ASP A 338 27.92 -13.44 10.56
CA ASP A 338 28.32 -13.65 11.94
C ASP A 338 27.98 -12.43 12.83
N ARG A 339 27.29 -12.66 13.93
CA ARG A 339 26.82 -11.62 14.86
C ARG A 339 27.97 -10.77 15.42
N LYS A 340 29.15 -11.36 15.66
CA LYS A 340 30.32 -10.60 16.13
C LYS A 340 30.85 -9.66 15.07
N SER A 341 30.84 -10.07 13.81
CA SER A 341 31.24 -9.26 12.66
C SER A 341 30.29 -8.09 12.48
N ILE A 342 28.96 -8.29 12.61
CA ILE A 342 27.95 -7.23 12.58
C ILE A 342 28.20 -6.22 13.71
N GLN A 343 28.40 -6.68 14.94
CA GLN A 343 28.70 -5.81 16.08
C GLN A 343 30.01 -5.04 15.89
N GLY A 344 31.04 -5.67 15.36
CA GLY A 344 32.30 -5.01 15.00
C GLY A 344 32.09 -3.88 13.96
N ARG A 345 31.26 -4.14 12.94
CA ARG A 345 30.92 -3.13 11.93
C ARG A 345 30.15 -1.95 12.54
N VAL A 346 29.16 -2.23 13.38
CA VAL A 346 28.42 -1.20 14.15
C VAL A 346 29.36 -0.33 14.98
N ALA A 347 30.31 -0.94 15.68
CA ALA A 347 31.33 -0.20 16.44
C ALA A 347 32.22 0.69 15.53
N THR A 348 32.61 0.17 14.36
CA THR A 348 33.38 0.93 13.37
C THR A 348 32.61 2.15 12.86
N ILE A 349 31.34 2.00 12.52
CA ILE A 349 30.49 3.11 12.04
C ILE A 349 30.30 4.15 13.16
N ARG A 350 30.11 3.74 14.42
CA ARG A 350 30.01 4.66 15.56
C ARG A 350 31.28 5.51 15.71
N LYS A 351 32.45 4.89 15.57
CA LYS A 351 33.71 5.61 15.61
C LYS A 351 33.84 6.60 14.44
N GLN A 352 33.42 6.20 13.22
CA GLN A 352 33.40 7.10 12.06
C GLN A 352 32.49 8.31 12.29
N ILE A 353 31.36 8.16 12.98
CA ILE A 353 30.47 9.27 13.36
C ILE A 353 31.17 10.25 14.30
N GLU A 354 31.89 9.72 15.31
CA GLU A 354 32.64 10.54 16.27
C GLU A 354 33.79 11.30 15.60
N ASP A 355 34.51 10.65 14.67
CA ASP A 355 35.66 11.22 13.96
C ASP A 355 35.25 12.16 12.82
N SER A 356 34.00 12.15 12.38
CA SER A 356 33.51 12.94 11.24
C SER A 356 33.37 14.42 11.59
N THR A 357 33.99 15.28 10.78
CA THR A 357 33.92 16.75 10.90
C THR A 357 32.81 17.36 10.04
N SER A 358 32.23 16.60 9.11
CA SER A 358 31.16 17.03 8.21
C SER A 358 29.80 16.63 8.79
N ASP A 359 28.91 17.59 9.01
CA ASP A 359 27.56 17.32 9.51
C ASP A 359 26.77 16.43 8.52
N TYR A 360 26.94 16.63 7.22
CA TYR A 360 26.31 15.81 6.19
C TYR A 360 26.82 14.36 6.22
N ASP A 361 28.13 14.15 6.33
CA ASP A 361 28.68 12.79 6.41
C ASP A 361 28.30 12.10 7.71
N ARG A 362 28.25 12.87 8.81
CA ARG A 362 27.76 12.38 10.09
C ARG A 362 26.32 11.91 10.02
N GLU A 363 25.43 12.68 9.38
CA GLU A 363 24.05 12.30 9.15
C GLU A 363 23.94 10.98 8.35
N LYS A 364 24.70 10.84 7.26
CA LYS A 364 24.69 9.63 6.44
C LYS A 364 25.29 8.41 7.13
N LEU A 365 26.27 8.59 7.99
CA LEU A 365 26.79 7.53 8.85
C LEU A 365 25.77 7.11 9.92
N GLN A 366 25.01 8.08 10.49
CA GLN A 366 23.92 7.79 11.42
C GLN A 366 22.79 7.00 10.75
N GLU A 367 22.39 7.35 9.53
CA GLU A 367 21.42 6.57 8.74
C GLU A 367 21.89 5.11 8.54
N ARG A 368 23.16 4.92 8.18
CA ARG A 368 23.74 3.56 8.01
C ARG A 368 23.76 2.79 9.33
N LEU A 369 24.15 3.46 10.41
CA LEU A 369 24.15 2.86 11.76
C LEU A 369 22.75 2.43 12.16
N ALA A 370 21.74 3.27 11.97
CA ALA A 370 20.35 2.97 12.29
C ALA A 370 19.84 1.74 11.51
N LYS A 371 20.14 1.67 10.20
CA LYS A 371 19.75 0.54 9.33
C LYS A 371 20.41 -0.78 9.74
N LEU A 372 21.67 -0.77 10.16
CA LEU A 372 22.42 -1.99 10.51
C LEU A 372 22.20 -2.42 11.96
N ALA A 373 22.14 -1.46 12.90
CA ALA A 373 22.02 -1.73 14.33
C ALA A 373 20.58 -1.96 14.80
N GLY A 374 19.59 -1.42 14.08
CA GLY A 374 18.17 -1.53 14.43
C GLY A 374 17.60 -2.93 14.20
N GLY A 375 18.18 -3.71 13.30
CA GLY A 375 17.63 -5.01 12.91
C GLY A 375 16.28 -4.90 12.21
N VAL A 376 15.57 -6.01 12.18
CA VAL A 376 14.19 -6.11 11.64
C VAL A 376 13.30 -6.72 12.72
N ALA A 377 12.19 -6.04 13.04
CA ALA A 377 11.14 -6.60 13.86
C ALA A 377 10.22 -7.48 13.00
N VAL A 378 10.09 -8.74 13.34
CA VAL A 378 9.23 -9.70 12.65
C VAL A 378 8.02 -9.99 13.50
N VAL A 379 6.85 -9.54 13.08
CA VAL A 379 5.57 -9.88 13.69
C VAL A 379 5.08 -11.19 13.07
N LYS A 380 5.17 -12.28 13.82
CA LYS A 380 4.71 -13.61 13.41
C LYS A 380 3.26 -13.77 13.83
N VAL A 381 2.34 -13.74 12.86
CA VAL A 381 0.90 -13.82 13.11
C VAL A 381 0.46 -15.30 13.22
N GLY A 382 -0.09 -15.67 14.36
CA GLY A 382 -0.65 -16.98 14.62
C GLY A 382 -2.17 -16.98 14.71
N ALA A 383 -2.81 -18.07 14.25
CA ALA A 383 -4.26 -18.29 14.41
C ALA A 383 -4.61 -19.77 14.26
N ALA A 384 -5.84 -20.15 14.68
CA ALA A 384 -6.33 -21.53 14.61
C ALA A 384 -6.66 -21.99 13.18
N THR A 385 -6.94 -21.07 12.26
CA THR A 385 -7.28 -21.37 10.86
C THR A 385 -6.54 -20.44 9.91
N GLU A 386 -6.26 -20.90 8.70
CA GLU A 386 -5.62 -20.10 7.66
C GLU A 386 -6.42 -18.81 7.33
N THR A 387 -7.74 -18.91 7.30
CA THR A 387 -8.61 -17.75 7.04
C THR A 387 -8.50 -16.70 8.16
N ALA A 388 -8.49 -17.13 9.43
CA ALA A 388 -8.32 -16.22 10.56
C ALA A 388 -6.90 -15.61 10.57
N MET A 389 -5.88 -16.40 10.27
CA MET A 389 -4.50 -15.93 10.19
C MET A 389 -4.32 -14.85 9.13
N LYS A 390 -4.88 -15.04 7.94
CA LYS A 390 -4.85 -14.04 6.86
C LYS A 390 -5.59 -12.75 7.25
N GLU A 391 -6.72 -12.85 7.94
CA GLU A 391 -7.47 -11.69 8.43
C GLU A 391 -6.67 -10.89 9.47
N ILE A 392 -6.10 -11.57 10.47
CA ILE A 392 -5.25 -10.92 11.50
C ILE A 392 -4.01 -10.29 10.84
N LYS A 393 -3.37 -10.99 9.90
CA LYS A 393 -2.21 -10.49 9.18
C LYS A 393 -2.52 -9.18 8.45
N MET A 394 -3.62 -9.09 7.71
CA MET A 394 -4.04 -7.85 7.06
C MET A 394 -4.24 -6.71 8.07
N ARG A 395 -4.90 -6.96 9.22
CA ARG A 395 -5.07 -5.95 10.27
C ARG A 395 -3.75 -5.47 10.87
N VAL A 396 -2.80 -6.38 11.08
CA VAL A 396 -1.45 -6.04 11.57
C VAL A 396 -0.71 -5.18 10.56
N GLU A 397 -0.84 -5.48 9.27
CA GLU A 397 -0.23 -4.71 8.18
C GLU A 397 -0.82 -3.31 8.06
N ASP A 398 -2.15 -3.18 8.13
CA ASP A 398 -2.84 -1.88 8.14
C ASP A 398 -2.39 -1.04 9.35
N ALA A 399 -2.34 -1.65 10.54
CA ALA A 399 -1.86 -1.00 11.75
C ALA A 399 -0.40 -0.53 11.64
N LEU A 400 0.46 -1.35 11.05
CA LEU A 400 1.87 -1.01 10.81
C LEU A 400 1.99 0.18 9.85
N ASN A 401 1.26 0.15 8.73
CA ASN A 401 1.28 1.22 7.73
C ASN A 401 0.72 2.53 8.28
N ALA A 402 -0.39 2.48 9.01
CA ALA A 402 -0.96 3.64 9.70
C ALA A 402 0.03 4.24 10.72
N THR A 403 0.74 3.39 11.45
CA THR A 403 1.74 3.83 12.45
C THR A 403 2.93 4.50 11.76
N LYS A 404 3.43 3.96 10.65
CA LYS A 404 4.47 4.59 9.82
C LYS A 404 4.00 5.94 9.26
N ALA A 405 2.78 6.01 8.76
CA ALA A 405 2.18 7.25 8.25
C ALA A 405 2.06 8.32 9.34
N ALA A 406 1.67 7.93 10.58
CA ALA A 406 1.61 8.81 11.73
C ALA A 406 3.00 9.32 12.16
N ALA A 407 4.00 8.46 12.14
CA ALA A 407 5.38 8.86 12.44
C ALA A 407 5.93 9.89 11.43
N GLN A 408 5.50 9.83 10.16
CA GLN A 408 5.93 10.73 9.08
C GLN A 408 5.27 12.12 9.16
N GLU A 409 3.94 12.18 9.31
CA GLU A 409 3.18 13.43 9.17
C GLU A 409 2.34 13.79 10.42
N GLY A 410 2.49 13.04 11.50
CA GLY A 410 1.70 13.27 12.70
C GLY A 410 0.27 12.73 12.62
N THR A 411 -0.54 13.13 13.59
CA THR A 411 -1.91 12.66 13.78
C THR A 411 -2.91 13.79 13.88
N VAL A 412 -4.14 13.51 13.53
CA VAL A 412 -5.32 14.35 13.73
C VAL A 412 -6.38 13.59 14.52
N VAL A 413 -7.44 14.27 14.96
CA VAL A 413 -8.57 13.61 15.61
C VAL A 413 -9.22 12.62 14.64
N GLY A 414 -9.48 11.40 15.11
CA GLY A 414 -10.00 10.31 14.30
C GLY A 414 -11.53 10.30 14.14
N GLY A 415 -12.05 9.17 13.65
CA GLY A 415 -13.49 8.95 13.52
C GLY A 415 -14.18 9.85 12.48
N GLY A 416 -13.46 10.37 11.48
CA GLY A 416 -13.99 11.29 10.47
C GLY A 416 -14.10 12.74 10.93
N ILE A 417 -13.76 13.04 12.20
CA ILE A 417 -13.91 14.39 12.78
C ILE A 417 -12.94 15.38 12.16
N ALA A 418 -11.70 14.96 11.86
CA ALA A 418 -10.71 15.84 11.24
C ALA A 418 -11.19 16.39 9.90
N LEU A 419 -11.85 15.58 9.05
CA LEU A 419 -12.43 16.02 7.78
C LEU A 419 -13.56 17.01 8.00
N LEU A 420 -14.48 16.72 8.93
CA LEU A 420 -15.59 17.63 9.27
C LEU A 420 -15.07 18.98 9.81
N ARG A 421 -14.02 18.98 10.66
CA ARG A 421 -13.38 20.21 11.16
C ARG A 421 -12.59 20.94 10.08
N GLY A 422 -11.95 20.20 9.17
CA GLY A 422 -11.25 20.73 8.00
C GLY A 422 -12.17 21.51 7.06
N ALA A 423 -13.46 21.17 7.02
CA ALA A 423 -14.47 21.92 6.23
C ALA A 423 -14.54 23.40 6.58
N LYS A 424 -14.11 23.82 7.78
CA LYS A 424 -14.03 25.24 8.18
C LYS A 424 -13.03 26.05 7.33
N ALA A 425 -12.02 25.40 6.74
CA ALA A 425 -11.11 26.07 5.83
C ALA A 425 -11.85 26.61 4.58
N LEU A 426 -12.96 25.97 4.21
CA LEU A 426 -13.78 26.36 3.07
C LEU A 426 -14.56 27.67 3.30
N ASP A 427 -14.69 28.13 4.54
CA ASP A 427 -15.31 29.44 4.85
C ASP A 427 -14.42 30.62 4.43
N LYS A 428 -13.12 30.34 4.19
CA LYS A 428 -12.11 31.34 3.84
C LYS A 428 -11.89 31.45 2.34
N ILE A 429 -12.47 30.55 1.55
CA ILE A 429 -12.37 30.53 0.10
C ILE A 429 -13.74 30.75 -0.53
N SER A 430 -13.79 31.58 -1.57
CA SER A 430 -14.99 31.83 -2.35
C SER A 430 -14.61 32.06 -3.81
N SER A 431 -15.56 31.91 -4.70
CA SER A 431 -15.43 32.21 -6.11
C SER A 431 -16.66 32.99 -6.61
N ASP A 432 -16.43 33.97 -7.46
CA ASP A 432 -17.52 34.71 -8.15
C ASP A 432 -18.16 33.84 -9.24
N GLU A 433 -17.48 32.79 -9.71
CA GLU A 433 -18.03 31.83 -10.67
C GLU A 433 -18.89 30.79 -9.91
N LEU A 434 -20.20 30.81 -10.17
CA LEU A 434 -21.21 30.01 -9.46
C LEU A 434 -20.88 28.52 -9.46
N ASP A 435 -20.43 27.98 -10.59
CA ASP A 435 -20.14 26.55 -10.71
C ASP A 435 -18.86 26.15 -9.94
N VAL A 436 -17.86 27.05 -9.86
CA VAL A 436 -16.68 26.84 -8.99
C VAL A 436 -17.10 26.85 -7.53
N GLN A 437 -17.94 27.82 -7.11
CA GLN A 437 -18.46 27.88 -5.75
C GLN A 437 -19.30 26.63 -5.42
N THR A 438 -20.06 26.13 -6.38
CA THR A 438 -20.81 24.85 -6.23
C THR A 438 -19.88 23.68 -6.02
N GLY A 439 -18.75 23.63 -6.75
CA GLY A 439 -17.70 22.62 -6.54
C GLY A 439 -17.11 22.65 -5.13
N ILE A 440 -16.86 23.84 -4.57
CA ILE A 440 -16.40 24.01 -3.18
C ILE A 440 -17.45 23.46 -2.19
N ASN A 441 -18.71 23.82 -2.37
CA ASN A 441 -19.81 23.39 -1.50
C ASN A 441 -20.05 21.86 -1.58
N LEU A 442 -19.81 21.27 -2.74
CA LEU A 442 -19.92 19.83 -2.97
C LEU A 442 -18.90 19.07 -2.10
N VAL A 443 -17.63 19.54 -2.06
CA VAL A 443 -16.61 18.94 -1.18
C VAL A 443 -17.03 19.09 0.28
N ARG A 444 -17.52 20.25 0.70
CA ARG A 444 -18.01 20.47 2.07
C ARG A 444 -18.98 19.36 2.51
N ARG A 445 -19.96 19.03 1.68
CA ARG A 445 -20.92 17.94 1.96
C ARG A 445 -20.27 16.57 1.98
N ALA A 446 -19.32 16.33 1.08
CA ALA A 446 -18.64 15.05 1.01
C ALA A 446 -17.79 14.76 2.27
N LEU A 447 -17.24 15.79 2.92
CA LEU A 447 -16.44 15.67 4.14
C LEU A 447 -17.23 15.13 5.36
N GLU A 448 -18.56 15.19 5.33
CA GLU A 448 -19.44 14.61 6.36
C GLU A 448 -19.57 13.07 6.24
N GLU A 449 -19.43 12.55 5.01
CA GLU A 449 -19.79 11.14 4.71
C GLU A 449 -19.00 10.11 5.51
N PRO A 450 -17.69 10.24 5.80
CA PRO A 450 -16.98 9.26 6.62
C PRO A 450 -17.59 9.11 8.02
N LEU A 451 -17.83 10.22 8.72
CA LEU A 451 -18.50 10.20 10.03
C LEU A 451 -19.92 9.64 9.92
N ARG A 452 -20.68 10.05 8.92
CA ARG A 452 -22.03 9.56 8.64
C ARG A 452 -22.05 8.04 8.52
N ARG A 453 -21.13 7.47 7.75
CA ARG A 453 -21.03 6.01 7.54
C ARG A 453 -20.60 5.26 8.79
N ILE A 454 -19.67 5.81 9.56
CA ILE A 454 -19.27 5.24 10.85
C ILE A 454 -20.47 5.15 11.79
N ALA A 455 -21.30 6.21 11.86
CA ALA A 455 -22.50 6.24 12.68
C ALA A 455 -23.58 5.23 12.18
N GLU A 456 -23.81 5.17 10.87
CA GLU A 456 -24.75 4.20 10.26
C GLU A 456 -24.32 2.75 10.51
N ASN A 457 -23.03 2.44 10.38
CA ASN A 457 -22.50 1.11 10.70
C ASN A 457 -22.62 0.78 12.19
N ALA A 458 -22.70 1.80 13.04
CA ALA A 458 -22.99 1.66 14.47
C ALA A 458 -24.50 1.53 14.80
N GLY A 459 -25.37 1.60 13.78
CA GLY A 459 -26.84 1.46 13.95
C GLY A 459 -27.56 2.76 14.30
N LEU A 460 -26.93 3.92 14.09
CA LEU A 460 -27.50 5.24 14.36
C LEU A 460 -27.80 5.99 13.06
N ASP A 461 -28.69 6.99 13.13
CA ASP A 461 -28.89 7.92 12.03
C ASP A 461 -27.66 8.81 11.86
N GLY A 462 -26.97 8.64 10.71
CA GLY A 462 -25.73 9.35 10.42
C GLY A 462 -25.92 10.86 10.30
N ALA A 463 -27.10 11.36 9.84
CA ALA A 463 -27.37 12.80 9.74
C ALA A 463 -27.50 13.43 11.11
N VAL A 464 -28.19 12.75 12.03
CA VAL A 464 -28.34 13.21 13.42
C VAL A 464 -26.99 13.26 14.14
N VAL A 465 -26.14 12.24 13.94
CA VAL A 465 -24.80 12.22 14.54
C VAL A 465 -23.93 13.35 14.00
N VAL A 466 -23.91 13.57 12.68
CA VAL A 466 -23.14 14.66 12.06
C VAL A 466 -23.59 16.01 12.62
N GLY A 467 -24.89 16.32 12.60
CA GLY A 467 -25.42 17.59 13.12
C GLY A 467 -25.06 17.81 14.58
N LYS A 468 -25.14 16.77 15.43
CA LYS A 468 -24.75 16.89 16.85
C LYS A 468 -23.24 17.11 17.01
N VAL A 469 -22.41 16.49 16.18
CA VAL A 469 -20.96 16.69 16.23
C VAL A 469 -20.55 18.07 15.73
N GLU A 470 -21.27 18.68 14.77
CA GLU A 470 -21.02 20.05 14.31
C GLU A 470 -21.18 21.09 15.43
N GLU A 471 -22.11 20.87 16.36
CA GLU A 471 -22.31 21.72 17.53
C GLU A 471 -21.17 21.61 18.55
N LEU A 472 -20.42 20.49 18.54
CA LEU A 472 -19.29 20.26 19.43
C LEU A 472 -18.05 21.01 18.95
N LYS A 473 -17.13 21.32 19.88
CA LYS A 473 -15.88 22.04 19.59
C LYS A 473 -14.63 21.19 19.87
N GLY A 474 -13.53 21.55 19.22
CA GLY A 474 -12.23 20.91 19.45
C GLY A 474 -12.21 19.45 19.01
N ASN A 475 -11.64 18.60 19.86
CA ASN A 475 -11.50 17.15 19.60
C ASN A 475 -12.75 16.34 19.96
N LYS A 476 -13.82 16.99 20.45
CA LYS A 476 -15.05 16.29 20.78
C LYS A 476 -15.74 15.77 19.53
N GLY A 477 -16.14 14.50 19.59
CA GLY A 477 -16.80 13.80 18.50
C GLY A 477 -17.57 12.58 19.00
N PHE A 478 -18.05 11.76 18.05
CA PHE A 478 -18.82 10.55 18.33
C PHE A 478 -17.89 9.33 18.38
N ASN A 479 -17.81 8.69 19.55
CA ASN A 479 -17.13 7.38 19.69
C ASN A 479 -18.12 6.26 19.30
N ALA A 480 -17.98 5.71 18.10
CA ALA A 480 -18.89 4.69 17.59
C ALA A 480 -18.75 3.33 18.31
N ALA A 481 -17.64 3.08 19.01
CA ALA A 481 -17.49 1.85 19.80
C ALA A 481 -18.39 1.86 21.04
N THR A 482 -18.43 3.00 21.75
CA THR A 482 -19.20 3.17 23.01
C THR A 482 -20.56 3.82 22.82
N GLY A 483 -20.77 4.56 21.72
CA GLY A 483 -21.97 5.37 21.48
C GLY A 483 -21.94 6.73 22.19
N ALA A 484 -20.83 7.11 22.81
CA ALA A 484 -20.68 8.35 23.57
C ALA A 484 -20.17 9.52 22.71
N TYR A 485 -20.49 10.75 23.16
CA TYR A 485 -19.89 11.98 22.62
C TYR A 485 -18.86 12.49 23.61
N GLU A 486 -17.57 12.39 23.26
CA GLU A 486 -16.46 12.64 24.16
C GLU A 486 -15.25 13.26 23.44
N ASP A 487 -14.17 13.57 24.15
CA ASP A 487 -12.90 13.96 23.53
C ASP A 487 -12.22 12.73 22.95
N LEU A 488 -12.23 12.63 21.60
CA LEU A 488 -11.72 11.46 20.90
C LEU A 488 -10.20 11.32 21.00
N VAL A 489 -9.46 12.43 21.13
CA VAL A 489 -8.01 12.37 21.33
C VAL A 489 -7.69 11.80 22.71
N ALA A 490 -8.41 12.25 23.75
CA ALA A 490 -8.27 11.69 25.10
C ALA A 490 -8.71 10.20 25.17
N ALA A 491 -9.65 9.80 24.32
CA ALA A 491 -10.08 8.40 24.18
C ALA A 491 -9.13 7.53 23.31
N GLY A 492 -8.04 8.12 22.77
CA GLY A 492 -7.08 7.44 21.91
C GLY A 492 -7.55 7.23 20.47
N ILE A 493 -8.63 7.91 20.04
CA ILE A 493 -9.16 7.81 18.68
C ILE A 493 -8.52 8.90 17.83
N ILE A 494 -7.42 8.56 17.19
CA ILE A 494 -6.60 9.44 16.36
C ILE A 494 -6.26 8.75 15.04
N ASP A 495 -6.24 9.52 13.96
CA ASP A 495 -5.94 9.05 12.61
C ASP A 495 -4.62 9.68 12.11
N PRO A 496 -3.79 8.97 11.30
CA PRO A 496 -2.63 9.55 10.67
C PRO A 496 -3.01 10.65 9.68
N THR A 497 -2.39 11.82 9.78
CA THR A 497 -2.65 12.95 8.87
C THR A 497 -2.44 12.58 7.41
N LYS A 498 -1.37 11.83 7.12
CA LYS A 498 -1.06 11.34 5.78
C LYS A 498 -2.20 10.51 5.20
N VAL A 499 -2.78 9.59 5.98
CA VAL A 499 -3.91 8.74 5.57
C VAL A 499 -5.12 9.58 5.21
N VAL A 500 -5.52 10.49 6.10
CA VAL A 500 -6.74 11.31 5.93
C VAL A 500 -6.62 12.24 4.71
N ARG A 501 -5.48 12.93 4.54
CA ARG A 501 -5.29 13.83 3.40
C ARG A 501 -5.17 13.09 2.07
N THR A 502 -4.47 11.95 2.04
CA THR A 502 -4.31 11.14 0.83
C THR A 502 -5.65 10.58 0.37
N ALA A 503 -6.48 10.10 1.30
CA ALA A 503 -7.83 9.65 1.00
C ALA A 503 -8.68 10.74 0.32
N LEU A 504 -8.63 11.98 0.82
CA LEU A 504 -9.35 13.11 0.22
C LEU A 504 -8.78 13.49 -1.14
N GLN A 505 -7.46 13.58 -1.29
CA GLN A 505 -6.80 13.94 -2.53
C GLN A 505 -7.10 12.96 -3.67
N ASN A 506 -6.97 11.65 -3.41
CA ASN A 506 -7.23 10.62 -4.39
C ASN A 506 -8.72 10.56 -4.77
N ALA A 507 -9.61 10.69 -3.79
CA ALA A 507 -11.05 10.75 -4.01
C ALA A 507 -11.44 11.92 -4.90
N ALA A 508 -10.97 13.13 -4.60
CA ALA A 508 -11.25 14.35 -5.35
C ALA A 508 -10.70 14.30 -6.77
N SER A 509 -9.48 13.78 -6.94
CA SER A 509 -8.83 13.64 -8.25
C SER A 509 -9.66 12.76 -9.19
N ILE A 510 -9.99 11.55 -8.77
CA ILE A 510 -10.72 10.59 -9.62
C ILE A 510 -12.18 11.01 -9.81
N ALA A 511 -12.85 11.50 -8.77
CA ALA A 511 -14.22 11.99 -8.90
C ALA A 511 -14.30 13.21 -9.84
N GLY A 512 -13.33 14.13 -9.78
CA GLY A 512 -13.22 15.25 -10.70
C GLY A 512 -13.05 14.83 -12.16
N LEU A 513 -12.19 13.83 -12.43
CA LEU A 513 -12.03 13.27 -13.77
C LEU A 513 -13.31 12.61 -14.29
N LEU A 514 -14.00 11.84 -13.45
CA LEU A 514 -15.27 11.21 -13.81
C LEU A 514 -16.36 12.23 -14.14
N LEU A 515 -16.41 13.36 -13.43
CA LEU A 515 -17.39 14.44 -13.68
C LEU A 515 -17.17 15.11 -15.03
N THR A 516 -15.92 15.26 -15.48
CA THR A 516 -15.58 15.89 -16.77
C THR A 516 -15.70 14.92 -17.97
N THR A 517 -16.00 13.64 -17.72
CA THR A 517 -16.18 12.64 -18.78
C THR A 517 -17.48 12.90 -19.54
N ASP A 518 -17.39 13.03 -20.87
CA ASP A 518 -18.56 13.21 -21.76
C ASP A 518 -18.86 11.99 -22.64
N ALA A 519 -17.89 11.12 -22.85
CA ALA A 519 -18.04 9.89 -23.60
C ALA A 519 -17.37 8.70 -22.91
N ALA A 520 -18.01 7.55 -22.95
CA ALA A 520 -17.47 6.26 -22.51
C ALA A 520 -17.46 5.30 -23.70
N ILE A 521 -16.31 4.67 -23.94
CA ILE A 521 -16.09 3.80 -25.09
C ILE A 521 -15.68 2.41 -24.60
N THR A 522 -16.38 1.38 -25.05
CA THR A 522 -16.09 -0.02 -24.70
C THR A 522 -16.16 -0.92 -25.93
N ASP A 523 -15.67 -2.16 -25.82
CA ASP A 523 -15.83 -3.16 -26.86
C ASP A 523 -17.31 -3.57 -26.98
N ALA A 524 -17.84 -3.59 -28.21
CA ALA A 524 -19.17 -4.11 -28.47
C ALA A 524 -19.25 -5.58 -28.04
N PRO A 525 -20.42 -6.06 -27.56
CA PRO A 525 -20.60 -7.46 -27.25
C PRO A 525 -20.34 -8.32 -28.49
N GLU A 526 -19.52 -9.33 -28.35
CA GLU A 526 -19.37 -10.29 -29.43
C GLU A 526 -20.73 -10.96 -29.69
N PRO A 527 -21.17 -11.03 -30.98
CA PRO A 527 -22.37 -11.78 -31.30
C PRO A 527 -22.19 -13.23 -30.83
N LYS A 528 -23.11 -13.73 -30.00
CA LYS A 528 -23.13 -15.14 -29.63
C LYS A 528 -23.05 -15.97 -30.89
N LYS A 529 -21.93 -16.65 -31.14
CA LYS A 529 -21.85 -17.67 -32.20
C LYS A 529 -22.96 -18.67 -31.89
N GLY A 530 -24.00 -18.68 -32.72
CA GLY A 530 -25.06 -19.68 -32.64
C GLY A 530 -24.43 -21.06 -32.59
N ALA A 531 -24.88 -21.90 -31.68
CA ALA A 531 -24.49 -23.30 -31.67
C ALA A 531 -24.69 -23.85 -33.10
N PRO A 532 -23.73 -24.60 -33.65
CA PRO A 532 -23.92 -25.21 -34.98
C PRO A 532 -25.19 -26.04 -34.91
N GLN A 533 -26.20 -25.68 -35.74
CA GLN A 533 -27.33 -26.55 -36.00
C GLN A 533 -26.74 -27.84 -36.57
N MET A 534 -26.82 -28.92 -35.79
CA MET A 534 -26.63 -30.26 -36.36
C MET A 534 -27.68 -30.44 -37.43
N ALA A 535 -27.25 -30.46 -38.70
CA ALA A 535 -28.06 -30.90 -39.81
C ALA A 535 -28.42 -32.35 -39.51
N GLY A 536 -29.69 -32.60 -39.20
CA GLY A 536 -30.26 -33.93 -39.11
C GLY A 536 -30.25 -34.56 -40.50
N GLY A 537 -29.25 -35.41 -40.75
CA GLY A 537 -29.28 -36.36 -41.86
C GLY A 537 -30.19 -37.51 -41.47
N GLY A 538 -31.45 -37.44 -41.86
CA GLY A 538 -32.30 -38.61 -41.95
C GLY A 538 -31.88 -39.43 -43.19
N GLU A 539 -31.24 -40.56 -42.98
CA GLU A 539 -31.22 -41.64 -43.95
C GLU A 539 -32.28 -42.67 -43.57
N ASP A 540 -33.37 -42.67 -44.32
CA ASP A 540 -34.29 -43.77 -44.40
C ASP A 540 -33.54 -45.01 -44.93
N TYR A 541 -33.47 -46.06 -44.14
CA TYR A 541 -33.22 -47.43 -44.67
C TYR A 541 -34.47 -48.23 -44.41
N ASP A 542 -35.26 -48.38 -45.54
CA ASP A 542 -36.15 -49.53 -45.75
C ASP A 542 -35.29 -50.79 -45.88
N TYR A 543 -35.52 -51.76 -45.01
CA TYR A 543 -35.68 -53.20 -45.28
C TYR A 543 -36.01 -53.90 -43.95
#